data_9b03031666ef66cd2bc9ab2bd8e1b6e6
#
_entry.id   9b03031666ef66cd2bc9ab2bd8e1b6e6
#
_cell.length_a   1.000
_cell.length_b   1.000
_cell.length_c   1.000
_cell.angle_alpha   90.00
_cell.angle_beta   90.00
_cell.angle_gamma   90.00
#
_symmetry.space_group_name_H-M   'P 1'
#
loop_
_entity.id
_entity.type
_entity.pdbx_description
1 polymer ?
#
loop_
_entity_poly.entity_id
_entity_poly.type
_entity_poly.pdbx_seq_one_letter_code
_entity_poly.pdbx_strand_id
1 'polypeptide(L)'
;LHKAIRRQRQMCIRDSSDHMHVTTVNLGQGEPVQIVCGAPNVAAGQKVVVATLGTKLYDGDECFTIKKSKLRGVESVGMICAEDEIGIGTDHAGIIVLPETAVPGTLAKDYYNIKSDYVLEVDITPNRADACSHYGVARDLYAYLIQNGKPATLKKPSVDAFAVENHDLDIKVTVENSEACPRYAGVTVKGVTVKESPEWLQNKLRIIGLRPINNVVDITNYIVHAFGQPLHCFDADKIKGGEVIVKTMPEGTPFVTLDGVERKLNERDLMICNKEEAMCIAGVFGGLDSGSTETTKDVFLESAYFHPTWVRKTARRHGLNTDASFRFERGIDPNATIYCLKLAALMVCLLYTSPSPRDKRQ
;
A
#
# COMPACT_ATOMS: atom_id res chain seq x y z
N LEU A 1 -17.08 12.40 -5.60
CA LEU A 1 -16.80 13.39 -4.54
C LEU A 1 -16.72 14.80 -5.13
N HIS A 2 -17.85 15.51 -5.21
CA HIS A 2 -17.90 16.91 -5.67
C HIS A 2 -17.76 17.81 -4.45
N LYS A 3 -16.55 18.28 -4.16
CA LYS A 3 -16.26 19.21 -3.07
C LYS A 3 -15.57 20.43 -3.62
N ALA A 4 -15.96 21.62 -3.16
CA ALA A 4 -15.45 22.88 -3.65
C ALA A 4 -14.51 23.51 -2.62
N ILE A 5 -13.33 23.97 -3.06
CA ILE A 5 -12.40 24.78 -2.27
C ILE A 5 -12.81 26.23 -2.40
N ARG A 6 -12.94 26.98 -1.29
CA ARG A 6 -13.52 28.31 -1.35
C ARG A 6 -12.94 29.25 -0.30
N ARG A 7 -12.82 30.54 -0.64
CA ARG A 7 -12.24 31.57 0.23
C ARG A 7 -13.28 32.11 1.20
N GLN A 8 -12.89 32.16 2.45
CA GLN A 8 -13.63 32.86 3.49
C GLN A 8 -13.36 34.36 3.34
N ARG A 9 -14.34 35.15 2.91
CA ARG A 9 -14.32 36.63 2.98
C ARG A 9 -15.10 37.05 4.22
N GLN A 10 -14.43 37.74 5.13
CA GLN A 10 -14.96 38.33 6.36
C GLN A 10 -15.77 37.37 7.25
N MET A 11 -15.15 37.03 8.36
CA MET A 11 -15.79 36.36 9.46
C MET A 11 -16.39 37.41 10.40
N CYS A 12 -17.71 37.50 10.49
CA CYS A 12 -18.34 38.04 11.67
C CYS A 12 -18.47 36.90 12.67
N ILE A 13 -17.53 36.77 13.60
CA ILE A 13 -17.67 35.88 14.74
C ILE A 13 -18.69 36.50 15.66
N ARG A 14 -19.88 35.94 15.71
CA ARG A 14 -20.78 36.12 16.87
C ARG A 14 -20.48 34.97 17.82
N ASP A 15 -19.76 35.29 18.86
CA ASP A 15 -19.48 34.39 19.98
C ASP A 15 -20.82 34.08 20.65
N SER A 16 -21.34 32.90 20.43
CA SER A 16 -22.52 32.39 21.14
C SER A 16 -22.22 30.99 21.67
N SER A 17 -21.52 30.98 22.81
CA SER A 17 -21.14 29.82 23.62
C SER A 17 -20.00 28.94 23.11
N ASP A 18 -19.09 28.82 23.93
CA ASP A 18 -17.84 28.07 24.17
C ASP A 18 -17.08 27.37 23.06
N HIS A 19 -17.60 27.05 21.89
CA HIS A 19 -16.81 26.38 20.82
C HIS A 19 -17.41 26.48 19.41
N MET A 20 -18.46 27.28 19.15
CA MET A 20 -19.07 27.36 17.82
C MET A 20 -18.92 28.74 17.18
N HIS A 21 -18.37 28.77 15.98
CA HIS A 21 -18.15 29.98 15.20
C HIS A 21 -19.13 30.08 14.04
N VAL A 22 -19.77 31.23 13.88
CA VAL A 22 -20.59 31.54 12.68
C VAL A 22 -19.68 32.12 11.62
N THR A 23 -19.52 31.43 10.52
CA THR A 23 -18.63 31.84 9.42
C THR A 23 -19.42 32.23 8.18
N THR A 24 -18.89 33.19 7.40
CA THR A 24 -19.39 33.52 6.07
C THR A 24 -18.38 33.04 5.05
N VAL A 25 -18.77 32.12 4.20
CA VAL A 25 -17.87 31.44 3.26
C VAL A 25 -18.23 31.83 1.83
N ASN A 26 -17.25 32.41 1.13
CA ASN A 26 -17.39 32.71 -0.30
C ASN A 26 -17.12 31.43 -1.10
N LEU A 27 -18.12 30.94 -1.79
CA LEU A 27 -18.08 29.72 -2.57
C LEU A 27 -17.48 29.92 -3.99
N GLY A 28 -16.86 31.07 -4.31
CA GLY A 28 -16.28 31.38 -5.62
C GLY A 28 -17.29 31.73 -6.70
N GLN A 29 -18.57 31.40 -6.49
CA GLN A 29 -19.71 31.75 -7.36
C GLN A 29 -20.93 32.00 -6.48
N GLY A 30 -21.75 32.97 -6.84
CA GLY A 30 -22.96 33.35 -6.10
C GLY A 30 -22.65 34.12 -4.80
N GLU A 31 -23.69 34.29 -3.98
CA GLU A 31 -23.59 34.96 -2.69
C GLU A 31 -22.85 34.10 -1.66
N PRO A 32 -22.08 34.71 -0.76
CA PRO A 32 -21.46 33.99 0.34
C PRO A 32 -22.51 33.29 1.21
N VAL A 33 -22.17 32.10 1.70
CA VAL A 33 -23.06 31.28 2.52
C VAL A 33 -22.63 31.28 4.00
N GLN A 34 -23.61 31.22 4.88
CA GLN A 34 -23.35 31.09 6.31
C GLN A 34 -23.15 29.62 6.67
N ILE A 35 -22.05 29.33 7.38
CA ILE A 35 -21.75 27.98 7.88
C ILE A 35 -21.34 28.10 9.34
N VAL A 36 -21.93 27.27 10.18
CA VAL A 36 -21.55 27.14 11.60
C VAL A 36 -20.48 26.08 11.70
N CYS A 37 -19.34 26.40 12.33
CA CYS A 37 -18.19 25.52 12.49
C CYS A 37 -17.77 25.45 13.95
N GLY A 38 -17.56 24.26 14.48
CA GLY A 38 -17.10 24.00 15.85
C GLY A 38 -15.60 23.70 15.97
N ALA A 39 -14.86 23.74 14.87
CA ALA A 39 -13.44 23.41 14.89
C ALA A 39 -12.58 24.47 15.57
N PRO A 40 -11.61 24.10 16.43
CA PRO A 40 -10.81 25.05 17.19
C PRO A 40 -9.85 25.87 16.35
N ASN A 41 -9.53 25.41 15.14
CA ASN A 41 -8.58 26.06 14.23
C ASN A 41 -9.26 26.95 13.16
N VAL A 42 -10.58 27.17 13.25
CA VAL A 42 -11.27 28.03 12.29
C VAL A 42 -10.94 29.51 12.56
N ALA A 43 -10.50 30.24 11.53
CA ALA A 43 -10.17 31.66 11.61
C ALA A 43 -10.55 32.43 10.35
N ALA A 44 -10.68 33.76 10.48
CA ALA A 44 -11.00 34.63 9.35
C ALA A 44 -9.85 34.64 8.30
N GLY A 45 -10.22 34.73 7.04
CA GLY A 45 -9.27 34.81 5.92
C GLY A 45 -8.73 33.47 5.44
N GLN A 46 -9.01 32.39 6.12
CA GLN A 46 -8.55 31.06 5.70
C GLN A 46 -9.21 30.57 4.41
N LYS A 47 -8.49 29.79 3.64
CA LYS A 47 -8.99 28.98 2.54
C LYS A 47 -9.26 27.58 3.05
N VAL A 48 -10.48 27.09 2.88
CA VAL A 48 -10.97 25.86 3.52
C VAL A 48 -11.71 24.97 2.53
N VAL A 49 -11.81 23.70 2.85
CA VAL A 49 -12.60 22.72 2.08
C VAL A 49 -14.03 22.72 2.60
N VAL A 50 -15.00 22.88 1.69
CA VAL A 50 -16.43 22.99 2.04
C VAL A 50 -17.25 21.92 1.36
N ALA A 51 -18.05 21.21 2.13
CA ALA A 51 -19.13 20.38 1.66
C ALA A 51 -20.41 21.22 1.53
N THR A 52 -20.88 21.42 0.31
CA THR A 52 -22.11 22.18 0.01
C THR A 52 -23.34 21.34 0.19
N LEU A 53 -24.53 21.97 0.17
CA LEU A 53 -25.81 21.23 0.24
C LEU A 53 -25.89 20.14 -0.84
N GLY A 54 -26.39 18.97 -0.45
CA GLY A 54 -26.47 17.78 -1.30
C GLY A 54 -25.17 16.97 -1.42
N THR A 55 -24.06 17.44 -0.87
CA THR A 55 -22.81 16.64 -0.82
C THR A 55 -23.03 15.44 0.10
N LYS A 56 -22.66 14.27 -0.39
CA LYS A 56 -22.60 13.04 0.41
C LYS A 56 -21.21 12.87 1.00
N LEU A 57 -21.16 12.66 2.30
CA LEU A 57 -19.96 12.32 3.05
C LEU A 57 -20.11 10.90 3.58
N TYR A 58 -19.01 10.19 3.72
CA TYR A 58 -18.98 8.79 4.12
C TYR A 58 -18.10 8.64 5.36
N ASP A 59 -18.58 7.85 6.31
CA ASP A 59 -17.84 7.38 7.47
C ASP A 59 -17.96 5.84 7.47
N GLY A 60 -16.91 5.16 7.00
CA GLY A 60 -16.98 3.76 6.66
C GLY A 60 -18.09 3.46 5.63
N ASP A 61 -19.01 2.57 5.99
CA ASP A 61 -20.18 2.20 5.16
C ASP A 61 -21.36 3.16 5.33
N GLU A 62 -21.33 4.04 6.32
CA GLU A 62 -22.39 5.01 6.56
C GLU A 62 -22.25 6.22 5.64
N CYS A 63 -23.39 6.73 5.15
CA CYS A 63 -23.45 7.89 4.28
C CYS A 63 -24.41 8.93 4.81
N PHE A 64 -23.95 10.15 4.99
CA PHE A 64 -24.83 11.26 5.31
C PHE A 64 -24.77 12.36 4.25
N THR A 65 -25.89 12.99 4.01
CA THR A 65 -26.02 14.07 3.03
C THR A 65 -26.08 15.42 3.73
N ILE A 66 -25.23 16.35 3.30
CA ILE A 66 -25.25 17.73 3.83
C ILE A 66 -26.56 18.41 3.49
N LYS A 67 -27.30 18.78 4.51
CA LYS A 67 -28.58 19.49 4.43
C LYS A 67 -28.50 20.83 5.16
N LYS A 68 -29.36 21.74 4.80
CA LYS A 68 -29.59 22.99 5.55
C LYS A 68 -30.00 22.61 6.97
N SER A 69 -29.28 23.08 7.96
CA SER A 69 -29.50 22.77 9.38
C SER A 69 -29.55 24.05 10.23
N LYS A 70 -30.14 23.94 11.41
CA LYS A 70 -30.09 24.98 12.45
C LYS A 70 -29.28 24.43 13.63
N LEU A 71 -28.15 25.03 13.91
CA LEU A 71 -27.30 24.71 15.03
C LEU A 71 -27.47 25.80 16.10
N ARG A 72 -28.05 25.47 17.24
CA ARG A 72 -28.38 26.40 18.32
C ARG A 72 -29.14 27.66 17.85
N GLY A 73 -30.06 27.47 16.91
CA GLY A 73 -30.88 28.56 16.37
C GLY A 73 -30.24 29.31 15.21
N VAL A 74 -28.98 29.07 14.88
CA VAL A 74 -28.28 29.69 13.76
C VAL A 74 -28.28 28.75 12.56
N GLU A 75 -28.64 29.30 11.41
CA GLU A 75 -28.73 28.55 10.16
C GLU A 75 -27.32 28.23 9.61
N SER A 76 -27.10 26.98 9.19
CA SER A 76 -25.90 26.53 8.51
C SER A 76 -26.24 25.93 7.14
N VAL A 77 -25.58 26.41 6.08
CA VAL A 77 -25.87 26.05 4.68
C VAL A 77 -24.66 25.31 4.06
N GLY A 78 -24.08 24.38 4.82
CA GLY A 78 -22.90 23.63 4.43
C GLY A 78 -22.08 23.18 5.62
N MET A 79 -20.95 22.55 5.35
CA MET A 79 -19.99 22.09 6.36
C MET A 79 -18.57 22.39 5.90
N ILE A 80 -17.74 22.92 6.79
CA ILE A 80 -16.29 23.03 6.58
C ILE A 80 -15.68 21.72 7.04
N CYS A 81 -14.84 21.08 6.22
CA CYS A 81 -14.45 19.68 6.41
C CYS A 81 -13.06 19.53 7.02
N ALA A 82 -12.90 18.49 7.84
CA ALA A 82 -11.63 17.89 8.25
C ALA A 82 -11.10 16.89 7.19
N GLU A 83 -9.90 16.35 7.39
CA GLU A 83 -9.27 15.44 6.42
C GLU A 83 -10.00 14.10 6.34
N ASP A 84 -10.34 13.52 7.48
CA ASP A 84 -11.06 12.24 7.59
C ASP A 84 -12.46 12.30 6.99
N GLU A 85 -13.18 13.42 7.18
CA GLU A 85 -14.52 13.62 6.62
C GLU A 85 -14.56 13.61 5.09
N ILE A 86 -13.43 13.87 4.45
CA ILE A 86 -13.32 13.81 2.99
C ILE A 86 -12.44 12.65 2.49
N GLY A 87 -11.89 11.85 3.41
CA GLY A 87 -11.12 10.65 3.09
C GLY A 87 -9.76 10.93 2.44
N ILE A 88 -9.11 12.05 2.79
CA ILE A 88 -7.75 12.38 2.31
C ILE A 88 -6.69 12.21 3.38
N GLY A 89 -7.09 12.02 4.63
CA GLY A 89 -6.24 11.80 5.78
C GLY A 89 -7.02 11.22 6.94
N THR A 90 -6.41 11.23 8.12
CA THR A 90 -6.99 10.68 9.36
C THR A 90 -7.15 11.75 10.46
N ASP A 91 -6.77 13.01 10.17
CA ASP A 91 -6.87 14.08 11.14
C ASP A 91 -8.30 14.59 11.26
N HIS A 92 -8.82 14.56 12.49
CA HIS A 92 -10.13 15.08 12.89
C HIS A 92 -10.01 16.23 13.90
N ALA A 93 -8.80 16.63 14.29
CA ALA A 93 -8.59 17.66 15.33
C ALA A 93 -9.01 19.06 14.89
N GLY A 94 -9.19 19.29 13.58
CA GLY A 94 -9.59 20.57 13.02
C GLY A 94 -9.98 20.52 11.56
N ILE A 95 -10.37 21.67 11.03
CA ILE A 95 -10.69 21.81 9.59
C ILE A 95 -9.41 21.85 8.74
N ILE A 96 -9.56 21.47 7.46
CA ILE A 96 -8.49 21.63 6.48
C ILE A 96 -8.29 23.12 6.16
N VAL A 97 -7.08 23.62 6.44
CA VAL A 97 -6.65 24.96 6.06
C VAL A 97 -5.71 24.86 4.86
N LEU A 98 -6.12 25.42 3.75
CA LEU A 98 -5.38 25.38 2.49
C LEU A 98 -4.39 26.54 2.36
N PRO A 99 -3.30 26.37 1.60
CA PRO A 99 -2.36 27.46 1.29
C PRO A 99 -3.05 28.65 0.59
N GLU A 100 -2.48 29.84 0.76
CA GLU A 100 -2.96 31.05 0.11
C GLU A 100 -2.99 30.99 -1.44
N THR A 101 -2.23 30.07 -2.02
CA THR A 101 -2.21 29.80 -3.47
C THR A 101 -3.44 29.05 -3.98
N ALA A 102 -4.23 28.43 -3.09
CA ALA A 102 -5.43 27.70 -3.49
C ALA A 102 -6.47 28.67 -4.11
N VAL A 103 -7.05 28.29 -5.24
CA VAL A 103 -8.01 29.12 -5.97
C VAL A 103 -9.42 28.86 -5.47
N PRO A 104 -10.14 29.87 -4.93
CA PRO A 104 -11.52 29.72 -4.50
C PRO A 104 -12.43 29.29 -5.65
N GLY A 105 -13.33 28.32 -5.37
CA GLY A 105 -14.25 27.77 -6.38
C GLY A 105 -13.71 26.51 -7.08
N THR A 106 -12.43 26.16 -6.89
CA THR A 106 -11.89 24.88 -7.37
C THR A 106 -12.57 23.71 -6.66
N LEU A 107 -12.89 22.66 -7.39
CA LEU A 107 -13.41 21.44 -6.77
C LEU A 107 -12.30 20.74 -5.99
N ALA A 108 -12.61 20.23 -4.78
CA ALA A 108 -11.62 19.52 -3.97
C ALA A 108 -10.99 18.33 -4.70
N LYS A 109 -11.76 17.60 -5.52
CA LYS A 109 -11.22 16.52 -6.35
C LYS A 109 -10.14 16.98 -7.34
N ASP A 110 -10.30 18.17 -7.90
CA ASP A 110 -9.36 18.71 -8.90
C ASP A 110 -8.12 19.29 -8.20
N TYR A 111 -8.31 19.91 -7.03
CA TYR A 111 -7.22 20.42 -6.20
C TYR A 111 -6.31 19.28 -5.70
N TYR A 112 -6.91 18.22 -5.17
CA TYR A 112 -6.18 17.04 -4.67
C TYR A 112 -5.87 16.02 -5.77
N ASN A 113 -6.22 16.31 -7.04
CA ASN A 113 -6.04 15.41 -8.17
C ASN A 113 -6.64 14.01 -7.92
N ILE A 114 -7.78 13.96 -7.24
CA ILE A 114 -8.46 12.70 -6.91
C ILE A 114 -9.09 12.14 -8.19
N LYS A 115 -8.62 10.99 -8.59
CA LYS A 115 -9.19 10.23 -9.71
C LYS A 115 -10.20 9.22 -9.16
N SER A 116 -11.38 9.19 -9.78
CA SER A 116 -12.33 8.10 -9.53
C SER A 116 -11.83 6.83 -10.22
N ASP A 117 -11.90 5.72 -9.52
CA ASP A 117 -11.59 4.40 -10.07
C ASP A 117 -12.66 3.40 -9.61
N TYR A 118 -12.67 2.22 -10.24
CA TYR A 118 -13.55 1.12 -9.86
C TYR A 118 -12.72 -0.01 -9.33
N VAL A 119 -13.08 -0.50 -8.14
CA VAL A 119 -12.51 -1.72 -7.57
C VAL A 119 -13.51 -2.85 -7.85
N LEU A 120 -13.01 -3.89 -8.50
CA LEU A 120 -13.76 -5.10 -8.76
C LEU A 120 -13.20 -6.20 -7.86
N GLU A 121 -14.02 -6.71 -6.98
CA GLU A 121 -13.70 -7.91 -6.21
C GLU A 121 -14.02 -9.12 -7.08
N VAL A 122 -13.00 -9.96 -7.30
CA VAL A 122 -13.09 -11.14 -8.17
C VAL A 122 -12.82 -12.37 -7.33
N ASP A 123 -13.82 -13.22 -7.20
CA ASP A 123 -13.65 -14.53 -6.56
C ASP A 123 -12.95 -15.51 -7.50
N ILE A 124 -11.75 -15.94 -7.10
CA ILE A 124 -10.91 -16.85 -7.87
C ILE A 124 -10.96 -18.24 -7.25
N THR A 125 -11.42 -19.20 -8.04
CA THR A 125 -11.47 -20.60 -7.61
C THR A 125 -10.06 -21.16 -7.34
N PRO A 126 -9.89 -22.09 -6.38
CA PRO A 126 -8.57 -22.57 -5.96
C PRO A 126 -7.70 -23.19 -7.06
N ASN A 127 -8.31 -23.67 -8.15
CA ASN A 127 -7.61 -24.24 -9.31
C ASN A 127 -7.09 -23.18 -10.30
N ARG A 128 -7.38 -21.90 -10.06
CA ARG A 128 -6.98 -20.78 -10.92
C ARG A 128 -5.94 -19.89 -10.22
N ALA A 129 -4.93 -20.52 -9.61
CA ALA A 129 -3.81 -19.80 -8.98
C ALA A 129 -3.13 -18.79 -9.92
N ASP A 130 -3.13 -19.08 -11.21
CA ASP A 130 -2.62 -18.21 -12.28
C ASP A 130 -3.39 -16.88 -12.40
N ALA A 131 -4.63 -16.83 -11.96
CA ALA A 131 -5.48 -15.66 -11.98
C ALA A 131 -5.47 -14.84 -10.66
N CYS A 132 -4.74 -15.29 -9.62
CA CYS A 132 -4.66 -14.62 -8.31
C CYS A 132 -3.76 -13.34 -8.34
N SER A 133 -3.86 -12.56 -9.42
CA SER A 133 -3.13 -11.30 -9.60
C SER A 133 -3.77 -10.44 -10.68
N HIS A 134 -3.46 -9.14 -10.70
CA HIS A 134 -3.93 -8.25 -11.78
C HIS A 134 -3.49 -8.72 -13.17
N TYR A 135 -2.24 -9.17 -13.30
CA TYR A 135 -1.75 -9.69 -14.58
C TYR A 135 -2.44 -11.00 -14.99
N GLY A 136 -2.75 -11.86 -14.02
CA GLY A 136 -3.50 -13.09 -14.25
C GLY A 136 -4.91 -12.82 -14.80
N VAL A 137 -5.65 -11.92 -14.16
CA VAL A 137 -6.98 -11.47 -14.63
C VAL A 137 -6.86 -10.77 -16.00
N ALA A 138 -5.82 -9.96 -16.20
CA ALA A 138 -5.58 -9.29 -17.48
C ALA A 138 -5.35 -10.30 -18.64
N ARG A 139 -4.69 -11.43 -18.38
CA ARG A 139 -4.52 -12.52 -19.37
C ARG A 139 -5.86 -13.13 -19.77
N ASP A 140 -6.72 -13.39 -18.79
CA ASP A 140 -8.05 -13.96 -19.06
C ASP A 140 -8.92 -12.98 -19.86
N LEU A 141 -8.90 -11.71 -19.46
CA LEU A 141 -9.60 -10.65 -20.20
C LEU A 141 -9.04 -10.49 -21.62
N TYR A 142 -7.73 -10.54 -21.78
CA TYR A 142 -7.09 -10.49 -23.11
C TYR A 142 -7.55 -11.65 -23.99
N ALA A 143 -7.50 -12.88 -23.44
CA ALA A 143 -7.95 -14.07 -24.18
C ALA A 143 -9.43 -13.96 -24.59
N TYR A 144 -10.29 -13.50 -23.68
CA TYR A 144 -11.70 -13.26 -23.96
C TYR A 144 -11.92 -12.24 -25.09
N LEU A 145 -11.22 -11.11 -25.03
CA LEU A 145 -11.35 -10.04 -26.03
C LEU A 145 -10.93 -10.53 -27.41
N ILE A 146 -9.77 -11.18 -27.52
CA ILE A 146 -9.27 -11.71 -28.79
C ILE A 146 -10.23 -12.77 -29.36
N GLN A 147 -10.70 -13.68 -28.51
CA GLN A 147 -11.64 -14.73 -28.95
C GLN A 147 -12.97 -14.15 -29.47
N ASN A 148 -13.36 -12.98 -28.97
CA ASN A 148 -14.58 -12.29 -29.43
C ASN A 148 -14.29 -11.22 -30.51
N GLY A 149 -13.16 -11.28 -31.21
CA GLY A 149 -12.80 -10.38 -32.30
C GLY A 149 -12.55 -8.93 -31.90
N LYS A 150 -12.35 -8.66 -30.60
CA LYS A 150 -12.05 -7.31 -30.10
C LYS A 150 -10.54 -7.09 -30.03
N PRO A 151 -10.02 -5.97 -30.57
CA PRO A 151 -8.60 -5.68 -30.49
C PRO A 151 -8.18 -5.48 -29.03
N ALA A 152 -7.12 -6.14 -28.62
CA ALA A 152 -6.55 -6.00 -27.29
C ALA A 152 -5.03 -6.19 -27.34
N THR A 153 -4.31 -5.62 -26.37
CA THR A 153 -2.87 -5.79 -26.19
C THR A 153 -2.58 -6.06 -24.73
N LEU A 154 -1.92 -7.17 -24.45
CA LEU A 154 -1.40 -7.48 -23.12
C LEU A 154 0.05 -7.02 -23.02
N LYS A 155 0.34 -6.12 -22.07
CA LYS A 155 1.69 -5.60 -21.83
C LYS A 155 2.24 -6.14 -20.51
N LYS A 156 3.49 -6.52 -20.53
CA LYS A 156 4.26 -6.88 -19.34
C LYS A 156 5.45 -5.92 -19.22
N PRO A 157 5.73 -5.34 -18.04
CA PRO A 157 6.92 -4.48 -17.87
C PRO A 157 8.20 -5.19 -18.29
N SER A 158 9.10 -4.52 -19.02
CA SER A 158 10.40 -5.08 -19.35
C SER A 158 11.29 -5.11 -18.11
N VAL A 159 12.12 -6.16 -18.03
CA VAL A 159 13.19 -6.29 -17.04
C VAL A 159 14.58 -6.32 -17.70
N ASP A 160 14.67 -5.93 -18.96
CA ASP A 160 15.90 -5.99 -19.76
C ASP A 160 16.98 -5.04 -19.24
N ALA A 161 16.58 -3.98 -18.56
CA ALA A 161 17.48 -3.03 -17.93
C ALA A 161 18.15 -3.58 -16.64
N PHE A 162 17.75 -4.77 -16.17
CA PHE A 162 18.35 -5.37 -15.00
C PHE A 162 19.78 -5.85 -15.30
N ALA A 163 20.73 -5.37 -14.53
CA ALA A 163 22.12 -5.84 -14.56
C ALA A 163 22.65 -6.00 -13.13
N VAL A 164 23.55 -6.95 -12.92
CA VAL A 164 24.35 -7.03 -11.69
C VAL A 164 25.53 -6.09 -11.88
N GLU A 165 25.61 -5.03 -11.09
CA GLU A 165 26.62 -3.98 -11.24
C GLU A 165 27.94 -4.34 -10.53
N ASN A 166 27.85 -5.07 -9.42
CA ASN A 166 29.00 -5.49 -8.62
C ASN A 166 28.68 -6.74 -7.78
N HIS A 167 29.69 -7.28 -7.10
CA HIS A 167 29.63 -8.43 -6.20
C HIS A 167 30.16 -8.08 -4.80
N ASP A 168 30.06 -6.82 -4.38
CA ASP A 168 30.62 -6.36 -3.10
C ASP A 168 29.89 -6.91 -1.88
N LEU A 169 28.64 -7.34 -2.06
CA LEU A 169 27.80 -7.92 -1.00
C LEU A 169 27.08 -9.16 -1.54
N ASP A 170 27.86 -10.20 -1.80
CA ASP A 170 27.33 -11.50 -2.19
C ASP A 170 26.79 -12.23 -0.97
N ILE A 171 25.49 -12.53 -0.97
CA ILE A 171 24.85 -13.38 0.03
C ILE A 171 24.65 -14.76 -0.59
N LYS A 172 25.34 -15.75 -0.03
CA LYS A 172 25.21 -17.13 -0.46
C LYS A 172 23.84 -17.67 -0.11
N VAL A 173 23.27 -18.49 -1.00
CA VAL A 173 22.01 -19.19 -0.75
C VAL A 173 22.25 -20.68 -0.77
N THR A 174 21.83 -21.36 0.30
CA THR A 174 21.88 -22.82 0.44
C THR A 174 20.46 -23.35 0.70
N VAL A 175 19.96 -24.21 -0.16
CA VAL A 175 18.69 -24.89 0.02
C VAL A 175 18.94 -26.33 0.47
N GLU A 176 18.73 -26.63 1.76
CA GLU A 176 18.91 -27.97 2.32
C GLU A 176 17.70 -28.87 2.02
N ASN A 177 16.49 -28.30 1.89
CA ASN A 177 15.28 -29.03 1.58
C ASN A 177 14.72 -28.62 0.21
N SER A 178 15.20 -29.26 -0.84
CA SER A 178 14.79 -29.01 -2.22
C SER A 178 13.37 -29.49 -2.56
N GLU A 179 12.79 -30.40 -1.76
CA GLU A 179 11.39 -30.80 -1.90
C GLU A 179 10.47 -29.64 -1.49
N ALA A 180 10.74 -29.04 -0.33
CA ALA A 180 9.94 -27.93 0.19
C ALA A 180 10.21 -26.60 -0.52
N CYS A 181 11.44 -26.40 -1.01
CA CYS A 181 11.84 -25.22 -1.79
C CYS A 181 12.54 -25.62 -3.09
N PRO A 182 11.80 -25.96 -4.16
CA PRO A 182 12.37 -26.35 -5.44
C PRO A 182 13.12 -25.23 -6.16
N ARG A 183 12.80 -23.96 -5.85
CA ARG A 183 13.46 -22.79 -6.48
C ARG A 183 13.56 -21.64 -5.50
N TYR A 184 14.75 -21.08 -5.42
CA TYR A 184 15.04 -19.90 -4.62
C TYR A 184 15.95 -18.96 -5.41
N ALA A 185 15.64 -17.68 -5.41
CA ALA A 185 16.45 -16.64 -6.01
C ALA A 185 16.50 -15.43 -5.09
N GLY A 186 17.63 -14.78 -5.06
CA GLY A 186 17.83 -13.55 -4.29
C GLY A 186 18.72 -12.56 -5.02
N VAL A 187 18.57 -11.29 -4.68
CA VAL A 187 19.45 -10.22 -5.13
C VAL A 187 19.64 -9.22 -4.01
N THR A 188 20.86 -8.75 -3.84
CA THR A 188 21.20 -7.68 -2.91
C THR A 188 21.14 -6.33 -3.62
N VAL A 189 20.48 -5.35 -3.00
CA VAL A 189 20.49 -3.96 -3.45
C VAL A 189 21.12 -3.10 -2.37
N LYS A 190 22.24 -2.44 -2.69
CA LYS A 190 23.04 -1.62 -1.76
C LYS A 190 22.62 -0.16 -1.81
N GLY A 191 22.84 0.53 -0.69
CA GLY A 191 22.67 1.98 -0.60
C GLY A 191 21.22 2.44 -0.66
N VAL A 192 20.26 1.59 -0.25
CA VAL A 192 18.86 1.96 -0.21
C VAL A 192 18.59 2.98 0.88
N THR A 193 17.58 3.82 0.65
CA THR A 193 17.02 4.71 1.67
C THR A 193 15.57 4.31 1.90
N VAL A 194 15.31 3.66 3.03
CA VAL A 194 13.94 3.29 3.40
C VAL A 194 13.20 4.56 3.82
N LYS A 195 12.11 4.85 3.12
CA LYS A 195 11.29 6.05 3.33
C LYS A 195 9.85 5.79 2.87
N GLU A 196 9.00 6.77 3.05
CA GLU A 196 7.64 6.72 2.51
C GLU A 196 7.63 6.48 1.00
N SER A 197 6.70 5.66 0.54
CA SER A 197 6.51 5.35 -0.88
C SER A 197 6.04 6.58 -1.66
N PRO A 198 6.38 6.71 -2.95
CA PRO A 198 5.81 7.75 -3.78
C PRO A 198 4.28 7.59 -3.90
N GLU A 199 3.59 8.70 -4.03
CA GLU A 199 2.12 8.77 -4.04
C GLU A 199 1.45 7.78 -5.01
N TRP A 200 2.02 7.59 -6.20
CA TRP A 200 1.46 6.64 -7.17
C TRP A 200 1.43 5.20 -6.67
N LEU A 201 2.45 4.77 -5.91
CA LEU A 201 2.54 3.42 -5.34
C LEU A 201 1.59 3.29 -4.15
N GLN A 202 1.58 4.28 -3.26
CA GLN A 202 0.64 4.32 -2.14
C GLN A 202 -0.81 4.26 -2.63
N ASN A 203 -1.17 5.04 -3.66
CA ASN A 203 -2.53 5.06 -4.19
C ASN A 203 -2.94 3.71 -4.78
N LYS A 204 -2.02 3.01 -5.47
CA LYS A 204 -2.31 1.67 -5.98
C LYS A 204 -2.56 0.65 -4.87
N LEU A 205 -1.82 0.73 -3.77
CA LEU A 205 -2.03 -0.15 -2.62
C LEU A 205 -3.30 0.20 -1.86
N ARG A 206 -3.56 1.49 -1.60
CA ARG A 206 -4.79 1.94 -0.93
C ARG A 206 -6.06 1.55 -1.68
N ILE A 207 -6.06 1.60 -3.02
CA ILE A 207 -7.20 1.20 -3.86
C ILE A 207 -7.59 -0.27 -3.63
N ILE A 208 -6.63 -1.14 -3.38
CA ILE A 208 -6.88 -2.56 -3.09
C ILE A 208 -6.98 -2.87 -1.59
N GLY A 209 -7.13 -1.84 -0.75
CA GLY A 209 -7.34 -1.99 0.69
C GLY A 209 -6.06 -2.20 1.51
N LEU A 210 -4.87 -2.06 0.92
CA LEU A 210 -3.60 -2.20 1.64
C LEU A 210 -3.14 -0.86 2.20
N ARG A 211 -2.64 -0.89 3.43
CA ARG A 211 -1.98 0.25 4.03
C ARG A 211 -0.51 0.32 3.57
N PRO A 212 -0.06 1.43 2.96
CA PRO A 212 1.35 1.64 2.66
C PRO A 212 2.21 1.64 3.94
N ILE A 213 3.41 1.09 3.84
CA ILE A 213 4.36 0.97 4.97
C ILE A 213 5.62 1.78 4.67
N ASN A 214 6.40 1.33 3.69
CA ASN A 214 7.58 2.03 3.19
C ASN A 214 7.87 1.57 1.75
N ASN A 215 8.72 2.32 1.07
CA ASN A 215 9.02 2.12 -0.35
C ASN A 215 9.52 0.71 -0.73
N VAL A 216 10.21 0.01 0.16
CA VAL A 216 10.73 -1.34 -0.12
C VAL A 216 9.63 -2.38 0.07
N VAL A 217 8.94 -2.35 1.21
CA VAL A 217 7.83 -3.28 1.52
C VAL A 217 6.67 -3.08 0.54
N ASP A 218 6.37 -1.85 0.19
CA ASP A 218 5.29 -1.53 -0.73
C ASP A 218 5.56 -2.02 -2.16
N ILE A 219 6.83 -2.04 -2.60
CA ILE A 219 7.21 -2.68 -3.86
C ILE A 219 6.92 -4.19 -3.80
N THR A 220 7.27 -4.88 -2.71
CA THR A 220 6.97 -6.31 -2.59
C THR A 220 5.47 -6.58 -2.58
N ASN A 221 4.70 -5.76 -1.87
CA ASN A 221 3.23 -5.81 -1.89
C ASN A 221 2.66 -5.52 -3.29
N TYR A 222 3.19 -4.54 -3.99
CA TYR A 222 2.79 -4.25 -5.36
C TYR A 222 3.03 -5.46 -6.29
N ILE A 223 4.20 -6.09 -6.20
CA ILE A 223 4.55 -7.25 -7.05
C ILE A 223 3.63 -8.45 -6.77
N VAL A 224 3.35 -8.75 -5.51
CA VAL A 224 2.47 -9.89 -5.18
C VAL A 224 1.07 -9.70 -5.72
N HIS A 225 0.51 -8.50 -5.66
CA HIS A 225 -0.82 -8.23 -6.22
C HIS A 225 -0.82 -8.05 -7.73
N ALA A 226 0.24 -7.47 -8.30
CA ALA A 226 0.34 -7.27 -9.74
C ALA A 226 0.61 -8.57 -10.51
N PHE A 227 1.47 -9.46 -9.98
CA PHE A 227 1.97 -10.64 -10.71
C PHE A 227 1.77 -11.98 -10.01
N GLY A 228 1.28 -11.99 -8.77
CA GLY A 228 1.00 -13.22 -8.02
C GLY A 228 2.24 -13.89 -7.42
N GLN A 229 3.41 -13.23 -7.46
CA GLN A 229 4.66 -13.73 -6.88
C GLN A 229 4.94 -13.02 -5.57
N PRO A 230 4.80 -13.72 -4.41
CA PRO A 230 5.23 -13.16 -3.15
C PRO A 230 6.75 -12.98 -3.12
N LEU A 231 7.17 -11.83 -2.62
CA LEU A 231 8.57 -11.48 -2.39
C LEU A 231 8.75 -11.19 -0.90
N HIS A 232 9.97 -11.40 -0.41
CA HIS A 232 10.36 -10.94 0.92
C HIS A 232 11.61 -10.04 0.83
N CYS A 233 11.71 -9.11 1.76
CA CYS A 233 12.85 -8.20 1.86
C CYS A 233 13.46 -8.32 3.26
N PHE A 234 14.71 -8.77 3.29
CA PHE A 234 15.52 -8.80 4.50
C PHE A 234 16.44 -7.58 4.54
N ASP A 235 16.70 -7.10 5.75
CA ASP A 235 17.85 -6.23 6.00
C ASP A 235 19.12 -7.08 5.82
N ALA A 236 19.99 -6.70 4.88
CA ALA A 236 21.18 -7.50 4.56
C ALA A 236 22.15 -7.59 5.73
N ASP A 237 22.23 -6.57 6.59
CA ASP A 237 23.10 -6.57 7.78
C ASP A 237 22.63 -7.58 8.84
N LYS A 238 21.37 -7.98 8.80
CA LYS A 238 20.81 -9.01 9.69
C LYS A 238 21.01 -10.43 9.18
N ILE A 239 21.51 -10.61 7.95
CA ILE A 239 21.86 -11.92 7.41
C ILE A 239 23.25 -12.31 7.93
N LYS A 240 23.29 -12.74 9.19
CA LYS A 240 24.54 -13.11 9.86
C LYS A 240 25.28 -14.21 9.13
N GLY A 241 26.57 -14.00 8.97
CA GLY A 241 27.48 -14.92 8.25
C GLY A 241 27.34 -14.86 6.73
N GLY A 242 26.59 -13.87 6.14
CA GLY A 242 26.49 -13.66 4.70
C GLY A 242 25.86 -14.84 3.94
N GLU A 243 25.00 -15.61 4.59
CA GLU A 243 24.39 -16.79 3.97
C GLU A 243 22.92 -16.93 4.40
N VAL A 244 22.06 -17.17 3.43
CA VAL A 244 20.67 -17.59 3.61
C VAL A 244 20.57 -19.10 3.47
N ILE A 245 20.03 -19.76 4.47
CA ILE A 245 19.90 -21.23 4.52
C ILE A 245 18.42 -21.56 4.62
N VAL A 246 17.89 -22.27 3.62
CA VAL A 246 16.48 -22.73 3.60
C VAL A 246 16.42 -24.15 4.11
N LYS A 247 15.92 -24.33 5.33
CA LYS A 247 15.92 -25.61 6.05
C LYS A 247 14.74 -25.72 7.01
N THR A 248 14.56 -26.91 7.60
CA THR A 248 13.66 -27.11 8.74
C THR A 248 14.44 -26.97 10.05
N MET A 249 13.72 -26.74 11.13
CA MET A 249 14.28 -26.61 12.48
C MET A 249 13.77 -27.76 13.38
N PRO A 250 14.44 -28.08 14.50
CA PRO A 250 13.95 -29.05 15.44
C PRO A 250 12.54 -28.72 15.96
N GLU A 251 11.77 -29.76 16.26
CA GLU A 251 10.44 -29.63 16.89
C GLU A 251 10.49 -28.76 18.14
N GLY A 252 9.54 -27.85 18.29
CA GLY A 252 9.43 -26.99 19.47
C GLY A 252 10.40 -25.82 19.53
N THR A 253 11.24 -25.59 18.51
CA THR A 253 12.11 -24.41 18.43
C THR A 253 11.27 -23.13 18.54
N PRO A 254 11.57 -22.22 19.50
CA PRO A 254 10.84 -20.97 19.61
C PRO A 254 11.19 -20.02 18.47
N PHE A 255 10.19 -19.31 17.96
CA PHE A 255 10.35 -18.30 16.91
C PHE A 255 9.35 -17.17 17.09
N VAL A 256 9.81 -15.93 17.11
CA VAL A 256 8.96 -14.74 17.23
C VAL A 256 8.65 -14.18 15.86
N THR A 257 7.37 -14.12 15.52
CA THR A 257 6.89 -13.59 14.25
C THR A 257 6.68 -12.08 14.28
N LEU A 258 6.51 -11.43 13.11
CA LEU A 258 6.32 -9.97 12.96
C LEU A 258 5.19 -9.37 13.81
N ASP A 259 4.18 -10.17 14.15
CA ASP A 259 3.09 -9.79 15.05
C ASP A 259 3.48 -9.82 16.55
N GLY A 260 4.75 -10.11 16.86
CA GLY A 260 5.27 -10.20 18.23
C GLY A 260 4.87 -11.49 18.97
N VAL A 261 4.25 -12.44 18.29
CA VAL A 261 3.80 -13.69 18.88
C VAL A 261 4.91 -14.74 18.83
N GLU A 262 5.25 -15.31 20.00
CA GLU A 262 6.15 -16.46 20.06
C GLU A 262 5.42 -17.75 19.62
N ARG A 263 5.99 -18.44 18.66
CA ARG A 263 5.47 -19.69 18.10
C ARG A 263 6.46 -20.82 18.32
N LYS A 264 5.96 -22.02 18.47
CA LYS A 264 6.78 -23.23 18.52
C LYS A 264 6.77 -23.89 17.14
N LEU A 265 7.94 -23.96 16.53
CA LEU A 265 8.09 -24.56 15.20
C LEU A 265 7.87 -26.06 15.24
N ASN A 266 7.36 -26.58 14.14
CA ASN A 266 7.30 -28.03 13.89
C ASN A 266 8.48 -28.44 12.99
N GLU A 267 8.94 -29.67 13.10
CA GLU A 267 10.04 -30.22 12.28
C GLU A 267 9.77 -30.15 10.75
N ARG A 268 8.52 -29.94 10.36
CA ARG A 268 8.09 -29.76 8.96
C ARG A 268 7.78 -28.31 8.61
N ASP A 269 8.10 -27.37 9.44
CA ASP A 269 8.03 -25.95 9.08
C ASP A 269 9.32 -25.57 8.36
N LEU A 270 9.17 -25.16 7.10
CA LEU A 270 10.30 -24.67 6.33
C LEU A 270 10.64 -23.25 6.80
N MET A 271 11.91 -23.06 7.11
CA MET A 271 12.41 -21.80 7.60
C MET A 271 13.46 -21.23 6.66
N ILE A 272 13.51 -19.92 6.59
CA ILE A 272 14.62 -19.16 6.02
C ILE A 272 15.48 -18.70 7.19
N CYS A 273 16.72 -19.16 7.22
CA CYS A 273 17.67 -18.93 8.31
C CYS A 273 18.90 -18.17 7.79
N ASN A 274 19.60 -17.48 8.68
CA ASN A 274 21.00 -17.16 8.50
C ASN A 274 21.87 -18.25 9.18
N LYS A 275 23.18 -18.03 9.34
CA LYS A 275 24.05 -19.04 9.99
C LYS A 275 23.79 -19.26 11.47
N GLU A 276 23.11 -18.33 12.14
CA GLU A 276 22.92 -18.34 13.58
C GLU A 276 21.48 -18.65 13.99
N GLU A 277 20.50 -18.12 13.24
CA GLU A 277 19.11 -18.11 13.66
C GLU A 277 18.12 -18.19 12.49
N ALA A 278 16.87 -18.52 12.81
CA ALA A 278 15.76 -18.45 11.89
C ALA A 278 15.30 -17.02 11.69
N MET A 279 14.99 -16.63 10.45
CA MET A 279 14.61 -15.27 10.07
C MET A 279 13.15 -15.16 9.58
N CYS A 280 12.61 -16.24 8.98
CA CYS A 280 11.27 -16.21 8.39
C CYS A 280 10.68 -17.62 8.30
N ILE A 281 9.37 -17.75 8.50
CA ILE A 281 8.63 -18.96 8.14
C ILE A 281 8.37 -18.89 6.64
N ALA A 282 9.05 -19.74 5.87
CA ALA A 282 9.12 -19.68 4.41
C ALA A 282 7.72 -19.66 3.76
N GLY A 283 7.43 -18.60 3.01
CA GLY A 283 6.17 -18.40 2.31
C GLY A 283 4.95 -18.17 3.19
N VAL A 284 5.12 -18.01 4.51
CA VAL A 284 4.03 -17.80 5.46
C VAL A 284 4.14 -16.45 6.16
N PHE A 285 5.19 -16.24 6.97
CA PHE A 285 5.28 -15.01 7.77
C PHE A 285 6.70 -14.69 8.20
N GLY A 286 7.07 -13.40 8.15
CA GLY A 286 8.39 -12.93 8.55
C GLY A 286 8.62 -13.01 10.06
N GLY A 287 9.90 -13.04 10.44
CA GLY A 287 10.34 -12.88 11.84
C GLY A 287 10.45 -11.43 12.23
N LEU A 288 10.36 -11.17 13.54
CA LEU A 288 10.35 -9.81 14.10
C LEU A 288 11.64 -9.03 13.77
N ASP A 289 12.79 -9.70 13.83
CA ASP A 289 14.08 -9.00 13.80
C ASP A 289 14.74 -8.94 12.41
N SER A 290 14.21 -9.64 11.40
CA SER A 290 14.87 -9.78 10.09
C SER A 290 14.42 -8.78 9.03
N GLY A 291 13.33 -8.06 9.27
CA GLY A 291 12.74 -7.11 8.32
C GLY A 291 13.55 -5.82 8.17
N SER A 292 13.27 -5.09 7.08
CA SER A 292 13.83 -3.76 6.83
C SER A 292 13.22 -2.71 7.76
N THR A 293 14.04 -1.78 8.20
CA THR A 293 13.69 -0.63 9.05
C THR A 293 14.12 0.68 8.38
N GLU A 294 13.78 1.82 8.94
CA GLU A 294 14.20 3.13 8.43
C GLU A 294 15.73 3.31 8.39
N THR A 295 16.46 2.55 9.20
CA THR A 295 17.92 2.58 9.25
C THR A 295 18.61 1.64 8.28
N THR A 296 17.86 0.75 7.64
CA THR A 296 18.39 -0.23 6.67
C THR A 296 19.03 0.47 5.47
N LYS A 297 20.24 0.05 5.13
CA LYS A 297 21.03 0.58 4.01
C LYS A 297 21.12 -0.39 2.85
N ASP A 298 21.20 -1.67 3.14
CA ASP A 298 21.34 -2.72 2.15
C ASP A 298 20.23 -3.76 2.35
N VAL A 299 19.59 -4.18 1.29
CA VAL A 299 18.48 -5.13 1.35
C VAL A 299 18.77 -6.36 0.50
N PHE A 300 18.33 -7.51 1.01
CA PHE A 300 18.31 -8.75 0.24
C PHE A 300 16.85 -9.07 -0.13
N LEU A 301 16.56 -8.98 -1.41
CA LEU A 301 15.25 -9.34 -1.97
C LEU A 301 15.22 -10.83 -2.29
N GLU A 302 14.21 -11.50 -1.75
CA GLU A 302 13.92 -12.92 -1.98
C GLU A 302 12.78 -13.08 -2.98
N SER A 303 12.92 -14.04 -3.89
CA SER A 303 11.85 -14.56 -4.72
C SER A 303 11.99 -16.07 -4.84
N ALA A 304 11.05 -16.82 -4.29
CA ALA A 304 11.16 -18.26 -4.23
C ALA A 304 9.88 -18.96 -4.73
N TYR A 305 10.00 -20.23 -5.00
CA TYR A 305 8.89 -21.16 -5.15
C TYR A 305 8.94 -22.15 -4.00
N PHE A 306 7.95 -22.08 -3.11
CA PHE A 306 7.77 -23.04 -2.02
C PHE A 306 6.67 -24.03 -2.37
N HIS A 307 6.86 -25.28 -1.98
CA HIS A 307 5.90 -26.34 -2.29
C HIS A 307 4.54 -26.08 -1.61
N PRO A 308 3.42 -26.05 -2.36
CA PRO A 308 2.10 -25.62 -1.85
C PRO A 308 1.64 -26.36 -0.60
N THR A 309 1.89 -27.69 -0.54
CA THR A 309 1.46 -28.50 0.60
C THR A 309 2.23 -28.15 1.88
N TRP A 310 3.52 -27.84 1.77
CA TRP A 310 4.34 -27.42 2.91
C TRP A 310 3.82 -26.10 3.48
N VAL A 311 3.67 -25.09 2.64
CA VAL A 311 3.14 -23.78 3.06
C VAL A 311 1.76 -23.91 3.69
N ARG A 312 0.83 -24.62 3.03
CA ARG A 312 -0.53 -24.81 3.55
C ARG A 312 -0.57 -25.48 4.93
N LYS A 313 0.24 -26.52 5.13
CA LYS A 313 0.28 -27.24 6.43
C LYS A 313 0.87 -26.36 7.52
N THR A 314 1.94 -25.63 7.24
CA THR A 314 2.57 -24.68 8.17
C THR A 314 1.63 -23.52 8.51
N ALA A 315 1.04 -22.88 7.52
CA ALA A 315 0.10 -21.78 7.71
C ALA A 315 -1.08 -22.19 8.61
N ARG A 316 -1.68 -23.36 8.36
CA ARG A 316 -2.77 -23.89 9.18
C ARG A 316 -2.35 -24.22 10.61
N ARG A 317 -1.15 -24.81 10.79
CA ARG A 317 -0.62 -25.16 12.11
C ARG A 317 -0.47 -23.94 13.00
N HIS A 318 0.00 -22.86 12.44
CA HIS A 318 0.21 -21.60 13.15
C HIS A 318 -1.00 -20.65 13.14
N GLY A 319 -2.09 -21.01 12.45
CA GLY A 319 -3.27 -20.14 12.32
C GLY A 319 -2.99 -18.86 11.54
N LEU A 320 -2.01 -18.89 10.62
CA LEU A 320 -1.58 -17.76 9.82
C LEU A 320 -2.21 -17.81 8.42
N ASN A 321 -2.90 -16.74 8.04
CA ASN A 321 -3.43 -16.57 6.70
C ASN A 321 -2.93 -15.22 6.16
N THR A 322 -1.98 -15.25 5.24
CA THR A 322 -1.34 -14.08 4.67
C THR A 322 -1.50 -14.07 3.15
N ASP A 323 -1.32 -12.91 2.52
CA ASP A 323 -1.31 -12.79 1.07
C ASP A 323 -0.28 -13.69 0.39
N ALA A 324 0.85 -13.93 1.05
CA ALA A 324 1.89 -14.84 0.58
C ALA A 324 1.42 -16.29 0.70
N SER A 325 0.98 -16.72 1.90
CA SER A 325 0.54 -18.10 2.11
C SER A 325 -0.65 -18.48 1.24
N PHE A 326 -1.60 -17.56 1.04
CA PHE A 326 -2.74 -17.73 0.15
C PHE A 326 -2.32 -18.08 -1.29
N ARG A 327 -1.26 -17.45 -1.80
CA ARG A 327 -0.77 -17.69 -3.15
C ARG A 327 0.09 -18.94 -3.23
N PHE A 328 1.03 -19.10 -2.32
CA PHE A 328 1.89 -20.30 -2.30
C PHE A 328 1.10 -21.59 -2.11
N GLU A 329 0.10 -21.63 -1.22
CA GLU A 329 -0.69 -22.84 -0.98
C GLU A 329 -1.55 -23.29 -2.17
N ARG A 330 -1.84 -22.37 -3.09
CA ARG A 330 -2.54 -22.66 -4.34
C ARG A 330 -1.60 -23.01 -5.49
N GLY A 331 -0.31 -22.70 -5.31
CA GLY A 331 0.72 -22.82 -6.33
C GLY A 331 0.90 -21.54 -7.11
N ILE A 332 2.15 -21.15 -7.27
CA ILE A 332 2.56 -20.00 -8.09
C ILE A 332 3.36 -20.50 -9.31
N ASP A 333 3.58 -19.65 -10.28
CA ASP A 333 4.43 -20.00 -11.44
C ASP A 333 5.92 -19.96 -11.04
N PRO A 334 6.63 -21.12 -11.01
CA PRO A 334 8.06 -21.14 -10.67
C PRO A 334 8.92 -20.34 -11.65
N ASN A 335 8.45 -20.07 -12.89
CA ASN A 335 9.18 -19.27 -13.86
C ASN A 335 9.03 -17.76 -13.61
N ALA A 336 8.02 -17.34 -12.87
CA ALA A 336 7.83 -15.94 -12.51
C ALA A 336 8.85 -15.42 -11.49
N THR A 337 9.51 -16.32 -10.72
CA THR A 337 10.43 -15.95 -9.64
C THR A 337 11.51 -14.97 -10.08
N ILE A 338 12.24 -15.29 -11.14
CA ILE A 338 13.35 -14.45 -11.65
C ILE A 338 12.83 -13.15 -12.24
N TYR A 339 11.73 -13.21 -12.99
CA TYR A 339 11.14 -12.01 -13.58
C TYR A 339 10.72 -11.02 -12.50
N CYS A 340 9.97 -11.48 -11.50
CA CYS A 340 9.48 -10.64 -10.41
C CYS A 340 10.61 -10.10 -9.53
N LEU A 341 11.65 -10.90 -9.27
CA LEU A 341 12.85 -10.45 -8.56
C LEU A 341 13.55 -9.30 -9.29
N LYS A 342 13.79 -9.47 -10.60
CA LYS A 342 14.39 -8.42 -11.43
C LYS A 342 13.54 -7.15 -11.47
N LEU A 343 12.24 -7.31 -11.59
CA LEU A 343 11.31 -6.16 -11.60
C LEU A 343 11.32 -5.42 -10.26
N ALA A 344 11.30 -6.15 -9.14
CA ALA A 344 11.40 -5.56 -7.81
C ALA A 344 12.71 -4.78 -7.63
N ALA A 345 13.84 -5.38 -8.00
CA ALA A 345 15.15 -4.72 -7.93
C ALA A 345 15.20 -3.44 -8.78
N LEU A 346 14.70 -3.48 -10.02
CA LEU A 346 14.59 -2.29 -10.86
C LEU A 346 13.68 -1.22 -10.24
N MET A 347 12.55 -1.60 -9.66
CA MET A 347 11.67 -0.65 -8.98
C MET A 347 12.34 -0.01 -7.77
N VAL A 348 13.06 -0.79 -6.96
CA VAL A 348 13.85 -0.27 -5.84
C VAL A 348 14.86 0.73 -6.37
N CYS A 349 15.68 0.37 -7.35
CA CYS A 349 16.68 1.28 -7.94
C CYS A 349 16.05 2.55 -8.52
N LEU A 350 14.95 2.45 -9.26
CA LEU A 350 14.27 3.60 -9.85
C LEU A 350 13.72 4.59 -8.82
N LEU A 351 13.27 4.12 -7.66
CA LEU A 351 12.80 4.99 -6.59
C LEU A 351 13.92 5.77 -5.89
N TYR A 352 15.19 5.33 -6.06
CA TYR A 352 16.36 6.02 -5.50
C TYR A 352 17.05 6.93 -6.50
N THR A 353 17.01 6.61 -7.80
CA THR A 353 17.78 7.31 -8.84
C THR A 353 16.95 8.28 -9.68
N SER A 354 15.62 8.24 -9.61
CA SER A 354 14.76 9.13 -10.39
C SER A 354 14.18 10.24 -9.53
N PRO A 355 14.33 11.51 -9.93
CA PRO A 355 13.39 12.55 -9.54
C PRO A 355 11.98 12.13 -9.95
N SER A 356 10.97 12.60 -9.22
CA SER A 356 9.55 12.27 -9.39
C SER A 356 9.15 12.11 -10.87
N PRO A 357 8.22 11.19 -11.23
CA PRO A 357 7.68 11.10 -12.60
C PRO A 357 7.12 12.43 -13.16
N ARG A 358 6.88 13.42 -12.32
CA ARG A 358 6.53 14.79 -12.73
C ARG A 358 7.68 15.50 -13.42
N ASP A 359 8.95 15.16 -13.13
CA ASP A 359 10.12 15.86 -13.67
C ASP A 359 10.52 15.37 -15.08
N LYS A 360 9.88 14.32 -15.60
CA LYS A 360 10.11 13.80 -16.97
C LYS A 360 9.11 14.29 -18.00
N ARG A 361 8.26 15.27 -17.65
CA ARG A 361 7.40 15.99 -18.61
C ARG A 361 7.89 17.44 -18.74
N GLN A 362 9.04 17.60 -19.35
CA GLN A 362 9.43 18.80 -20.08
C GLN A 362 9.62 18.47 -21.54
#